data_0f9382607271b6905cf39d58d6052cc0
#
_entry.id   0f9382607271b6905cf39d58d6052cc0
#
_cell.length_a   1.000
_cell.length_b   1.000
_cell.length_c   1.000
_cell.angle_alpha   90.00
_cell.angle_beta   90.00
_cell.angle_gamma   90.00
#
_symmetry.space_group_name_H-M   'P 1'
#
loop_
_entity.id
_entity.type
_entity.pdbx_description
1 polymer ?
#
loop_
_entity_poly.entity_id
_entity_poly.type
_entity_poly.pdbx_seq_one_letter_code
_entity_poly.pdbx_strand_id
1 'polypeptide(L)'
;FDYESFTSLIKQISSAQKEEKDTVGQFGTGFMTTHKFSRIIQISGSVKLDEEVYVNIENFELDRRPNDLQGMLESMSRQLTFADELLDKETEASPKSETTFVYPLEDKERLDYAKEGMDTAFNLMPYVMALNERIDEIHLENTISDKSILFRRGKEDCLDVAIGYHKVQIIQEGGDDKEIYFLRSKYKKDIIILPLKTGDEAISLEKVPKFFIHFPLLGTQSFGLNYVFHSERFYPEEPRNAIVLPEDNIEKRNKYTHNIEVFKTMRESLYTYLENYSDSIKYSHLLAPIVLPCIDEDNDKAQFYRDLKEELVERFQSFPFVVLHDSSKVSVTNDKNVRFLAPEIVRFLKNDSKGEYIDVVYNTASKVSHLPGKEVGLIWSEIIEQWGDPIKDIFIGMD
;
A
#
# COMPACT_ATOMS: atom_id res chain seq x y z
N PHE A 1 -11.72 23.81 11.68
CA PHE A 1 -10.39 24.03 12.26
C PHE A 1 -10.53 24.67 13.64
N ASP A 2 -9.60 24.36 14.57
CA ASP A 2 -9.30 25.30 15.64
C ASP A 2 -8.38 26.43 15.10
N TYR A 3 -8.30 27.54 15.81
CA TYR A 3 -7.52 28.71 15.39
C TYR A 3 -6.02 28.38 15.26
N GLU A 4 -5.48 27.57 16.17
CA GLU A 4 -4.07 27.16 16.14
C GLU A 4 -3.76 26.30 14.90
N SER A 5 -4.61 25.35 14.58
CA SER A 5 -4.48 24.52 13.35
C SER A 5 -4.59 25.37 12.10
N PHE A 6 -5.50 26.35 12.06
CA PHE A 6 -5.66 27.27 10.93
C PHE A 6 -4.40 28.14 10.73
N THR A 7 -3.89 28.74 11.78
CA THR A 7 -2.65 29.56 11.70
C THR A 7 -1.41 28.73 11.40
N SER A 8 -1.34 27.48 11.92
CA SER A 8 -0.27 26.54 11.61
C SER A 8 -0.27 26.16 10.13
N LEU A 9 -1.45 26.00 9.51
CA LEU A 9 -1.58 25.78 8.07
C LEU A 9 -1.02 26.95 7.26
N ILE A 10 -1.30 28.19 7.69
CA ILE A 10 -0.73 29.40 7.07
C ILE A 10 0.79 29.43 7.22
N LYS A 11 1.31 29.17 8.40
CA LYS A 11 2.76 29.19 8.71
C LYS A 11 3.54 27.99 8.14
N GLN A 12 2.87 26.97 7.62
CA GLN A 12 3.46 25.71 7.16
C GLN A 12 4.31 25.00 8.25
N ILE A 13 3.88 25.09 9.48
CA ILE A 13 4.52 24.42 10.59
C ILE A 13 3.61 23.33 11.14
N SER A 14 4.20 22.36 11.82
CA SER A 14 3.44 21.38 12.60
C SER A 14 2.81 22.07 13.80
N SER A 15 1.52 21.89 14.05
CA SER A 15 0.93 22.27 15.35
C SER A 15 1.53 21.42 16.46
N ALA A 16 1.74 22.00 17.66
CA ALA A 16 2.33 21.33 18.82
C ALA A 16 1.55 20.07 19.27
N GLN A 17 0.26 19.99 18.95
CA GLN A 17 -0.62 18.86 19.29
C GLN A 17 -0.29 17.54 18.56
N LYS A 18 0.66 17.53 17.60
CA LYS A 18 1.03 16.31 16.85
C LYS A 18 1.88 15.31 17.65
N GLU A 19 2.31 15.64 18.84
CA GLU A 19 2.92 14.69 19.77
C GLU A 19 1.89 13.78 20.46
N GLU A 20 0.60 14.11 20.42
CA GLU A 20 -0.46 13.22 20.88
C GLU A 20 -0.66 12.08 19.89
N LYS A 21 -0.65 10.86 20.42
CA LYS A 21 -0.62 9.57 19.70
C LYS A 21 -1.79 9.30 18.74
N ASP A 22 -2.75 10.21 18.61
CA ASP A 22 -3.99 10.01 17.83
C ASP A 22 -4.05 10.79 16.51
N THR A 23 -2.99 11.49 16.11
CA THR A 23 -2.97 12.25 14.86
C THR A 23 -2.26 11.49 13.74
N VAL A 24 -2.87 11.47 12.54
CA VAL A 24 -2.34 10.76 11.36
C VAL A 24 -1.10 11.45 10.76
N GLY A 25 -0.88 12.73 11.04
CA GLY A 25 0.21 13.51 10.45
C GLY A 25 1.42 13.65 11.36
N GLN A 26 2.55 12.99 11.06
CA GLN A 26 3.77 13.07 11.87
C GLN A 26 4.65 14.29 11.57
N PHE A 27 4.74 14.73 10.30
CA PHE A 27 5.74 15.72 9.87
C PHE A 27 5.18 17.12 9.59
N GLY A 28 3.85 17.31 9.58
CA GLY A 28 3.24 18.60 9.21
C GLY A 28 3.40 18.99 7.73
N THR A 29 4.10 18.20 6.95
CA THR A 29 4.44 18.48 5.54
C THR A 29 3.44 17.92 4.55
N GLY A 30 2.47 17.12 4.97
CA GLY A 30 1.48 16.49 4.08
C GLY A 30 0.72 17.49 3.21
N PHE A 31 0.40 18.65 3.77
CA PHE A 31 -0.29 19.70 3.04
C PHE A 31 0.60 20.37 1.98
N MET A 32 1.92 20.35 2.15
CA MET A 32 2.85 20.90 1.14
C MET A 32 2.86 20.10 -0.16
N THR A 33 2.54 18.80 -0.12
CA THR A 33 2.48 17.97 -1.32
C THR A 33 1.36 18.41 -2.27
N THR A 34 0.33 19.07 -1.75
CA THR A 34 -0.77 19.60 -2.56
C THR A 34 -0.34 20.74 -3.48
N HIS A 35 0.84 21.35 -3.25
CA HIS A 35 1.43 22.34 -4.15
C HIS A 35 1.74 21.80 -5.55
N LYS A 36 1.82 20.48 -5.71
CA LYS A 36 1.88 19.88 -7.04
C LYS A 36 0.62 20.09 -7.86
N PHE A 37 -0.53 20.20 -7.19
CA PHE A 37 -1.81 20.47 -7.86
C PHE A 37 -2.05 21.96 -8.03
N SER A 38 -1.81 22.76 -6.99
CA SER A 38 -2.05 24.20 -7.02
C SER A 38 -1.19 24.95 -6.01
N ARG A 39 -0.73 26.13 -6.38
CA ARG A 39 -0.08 27.07 -5.45
C ARG A 39 -1.06 28.02 -4.76
N ILE A 40 -2.32 28.01 -5.18
CA ILE A 40 -3.42 28.64 -4.48
C ILE A 40 -4.36 27.56 -4.01
N ILE A 41 -4.75 27.63 -2.76
CA ILE A 41 -5.75 26.73 -2.20
C ILE A 41 -6.85 27.58 -1.61
N GLN A 42 -8.07 27.41 -2.10
CA GLN A 42 -9.23 28.10 -1.55
C GLN A 42 -9.84 27.23 -0.46
N ILE A 43 -10.05 27.81 0.71
CA ILE A 43 -10.54 27.12 1.90
C ILE A 43 -11.85 27.74 2.35
N SER A 44 -12.87 26.90 2.53
CA SER A 44 -14.15 27.29 3.11
C SER A 44 -14.51 26.35 4.25
N GLY A 45 -15.08 26.87 5.33
CA GLY A 45 -15.43 26.08 6.50
C GLY A 45 -15.62 26.94 7.74
N SER A 46 -15.40 26.34 8.93
CA SER A 46 -15.50 27.08 10.20
C SER A 46 -14.18 27.03 10.93
N VAL A 47 -13.78 28.16 11.53
CA VAL A 47 -12.66 28.25 12.46
C VAL A 47 -13.23 28.40 13.87
N LYS A 48 -12.87 27.49 14.76
CA LYS A 48 -13.22 27.52 16.16
C LYS A 48 -12.23 28.44 16.88
N LEU A 49 -12.73 29.50 17.46
CA LEU A 49 -11.94 30.51 18.19
C LEU A 49 -11.87 30.21 19.68
N ASP A 50 -12.98 29.73 20.27
CA ASP A 50 -13.11 29.34 21.67
C ASP A 50 -14.16 28.21 21.82
N GLU A 51 -14.47 27.75 23.02
CA GLU A 51 -15.28 26.53 23.27
C GLU A 51 -16.60 26.47 22.49
N GLU A 52 -17.29 27.58 22.31
CA GLU A 52 -18.55 27.67 21.54
C GLU A 52 -18.54 28.76 20.47
N VAL A 53 -17.41 29.40 20.20
CA VAL A 53 -17.29 30.51 19.27
C VAL A 53 -16.69 30.04 17.96
N TYR A 54 -17.47 30.18 16.87
CA TYR A 54 -17.06 29.79 15.52
C TYR A 54 -17.21 30.97 14.56
N VAL A 55 -16.26 31.13 13.66
CA VAL A 55 -16.34 32.04 12.53
C VAL A 55 -16.28 31.26 11.21
N ASN A 56 -17.27 31.50 10.34
CA ASN A 56 -17.27 30.89 9.03
C ASN A 56 -16.37 31.68 8.06
N ILE A 57 -15.51 30.96 7.36
CA ILE A 57 -14.66 31.48 6.30
C ILE A 57 -15.16 30.96 4.95
N GLU A 58 -15.08 31.77 3.92
CA GLU A 58 -15.46 31.43 2.54
C GLU A 58 -14.36 31.86 1.58
N ASN A 59 -13.89 30.89 0.78
CA ASN A 59 -12.87 31.12 -0.25
C ASN A 59 -11.61 31.83 0.26
N PHE A 60 -11.18 31.52 1.53
CA PHE A 60 -9.91 32.02 2.01
C PHE A 60 -8.79 31.48 1.13
N GLU A 61 -7.99 32.36 0.53
CA GLU A 61 -6.91 31.99 -0.36
C GLU A 61 -5.60 31.79 0.42
N LEU A 62 -5.17 30.52 0.51
CA LEU A 62 -3.82 30.16 0.95
C LEU A 62 -2.88 30.32 -0.26
N ASP A 63 -2.26 31.50 -0.39
CA ASP A 63 -1.43 31.86 -1.54
C ASP A 63 0.05 31.48 -1.35
N ARG A 64 0.54 30.59 -2.20
CA ARG A 64 1.91 30.06 -2.21
C ARG A 64 2.62 30.33 -3.55
N ARG A 65 2.13 31.30 -4.34
CA ARG A 65 2.69 31.61 -5.66
C ARG A 65 4.04 32.37 -5.64
N PRO A 66 4.36 33.21 -4.63
CA PRO A 66 5.66 33.88 -4.62
C PRO A 66 6.83 32.89 -4.70
N ASN A 67 7.85 33.23 -5.51
CA ASN A 67 8.99 32.37 -5.78
C ASN A 67 10.24 32.77 -4.96
N ASP A 68 10.17 33.87 -4.23
CA ASP A 68 11.25 34.36 -3.37
C ASP A 68 10.80 34.47 -1.91
N LEU A 69 11.79 34.51 -1.01
CA LEU A 69 11.55 34.54 0.42
C LEU A 69 10.75 35.77 0.85
N GLN A 70 11.05 36.95 0.27
CA GLN A 70 10.40 38.19 0.65
C GLN A 70 8.91 38.14 0.31
N GLY A 71 8.58 37.76 -0.92
CA GLY A 71 7.20 37.63 -1.37
C GLY A 71 6.42 36.56 -0.58
N MET A 72 7.08 35.44 -0.21
CA MET A 72 6.46 34.43 0.66
C MET A 72 6.15 34.98 2.06
N LEU A 73 7.07 35.73 2.67
CA LEU A 73 6.85 36.34 3.97
C LEU A 73 5.73 37.39 3.93
N GLU A 74 5.66 38.21 2.88
CA GLU A 74 4.57 39.18 2.68
C GLU A 74 3.22 38.50 2.49
N SER A 75 3.18 37.40 1.71
CA SER A 75 1.96 36.60 1.53
C SER A 75 1.51 35.98 2.85
N MET A 76 2.41 35.35 3.61
CA MET A 76 2.12 34.81 4.93
C MET A 76 1.62 35.87 5.91
N SER A 77 2.26 37.03 5.94
CA SER A 77 1.87 38.15 6.83
C SER A 77 0.43 38.60 6.55
N ARG A 78 0.07 38.79 5.28
CA ARG A 78 -1.31 39.15 4.90
C ARG A 78 -2.32 38.10 5.36
N GLN A 79 -2.02 36.83 5.19
CA GLN A 79 -2.89 35.72 5.55
C GLN A 79 -3.02 35.58 7.09
N LEU A 80 -1.95 35.83 7.84
CA LEU A 80 -1.99 35.87 9.31
C LEU A 80 -2.79 37.05 9.81
N THR A 81 -2.65 38.26 9.19
CA THR A 81 -3.49 39.41 9.52
C THR A 81 -4.96 39.06 9.36
N PHE A 82 -5.36 38.40 8.26
CA PHE A 82 -6.72 37.92 8.10
C PHE A 82 -7.14 36.95 9.22
N ALA A 83 -6.27 36.04 9.63
CA ALA A 83 -6.56 35.11 10.74
C ALA A 83 -6.75 35.86 12.06
N ASP A 84 -5.91 36.89 12.35
CA ASP A 84 -6.02 37.69 13.55
C ASP A 84 -7.33 38.51 13.53
N GLU A 85 -7.77 39.04 12.37
CA GLU A 85 -9.06 39.74 12.23
C GLU A 85 -10.27 38.83 12.52
N LEU A 86 -10.13 37.51 12.45
CA LEU A 86 -11.21 36.59 12.83
C LEU A 86 -11.45 36.62 14.37
N LEU A 87 -10.43 36.90 15.17
CA LEU A 87 -10.54 37.01 16.63
C LEU A 87 -11.40 38.20 17.06
N ASP A 88 -11.43 39.26 16.26
CA ASP A 88 -12.20 40.46 16.54
C ASP A 88 -13.67 40.37 16.08
N LYS A 89 -14.06 39.27 15.41
CA LYS A 89 -15.44 39.09 14.96
C LYS A 89 -16.31 38.53 16.10
N GLU A 90 -17.13 39.39 16.68
CA GLU A 90 -18.13 39.06 17.71
C GLU A 90 -19.33 38.24 17.17
N THR A 91 -19.15 37.34 16.22
CA THR A 91 -20.28 36.61 15.63
C THR A 91 -20.28 35.16 16.09
N GLU A 92 -21.27 34.79 16.88
CA GLU A 92 -21.69 33.40 17.10
C GLU A 92 -22.30 32.87 15.79
N ALA A 93 -21.48 32.30 14.93
CA ALA A 93 -21.96 31.57 13.77
C ALA A 93 -22.17 30.11 14.10
N SER A 94 -23.27 29.52 13.63
CA SER A 94 -23.39 28.06 13.68
C SER A 94 -22.26 27.45 12.84
N PRO A 95 -21.52 26.46 13.38
CA PRO A 95 -20.43 25.86 12.65
C PRO A 95 -20.96 25.15 11.39
N LYS A 96 -20.26 25.34 10.26
CA LYS A 96 -20.51 24.53 9.07
C LYS A 96 -20.09 23.07 9.36
N SER A 97 -20.87 22.12 8.86
CA SER A 97 -20.61 20.69 9.02
C SER A 97 -19.43 20.19 8.20
N GLU A 98 -18.96 20.98 7.23
CA GLU A 98 -17.91 20.57 6.30
C GLU A 98 -16.83 21.64 6.13
N THR A 99 -15.65 21.15 5.73
CA THR A 99 -14.54 21.98 5.26
C THR A 99 -14.23 21.63 3.82
N THR A 100 -14.18 22.66 2.96
CA THR A 100 -13.92 22.49 1.54
C THR A 100 -12.54 23.04 1.19
N PHE A 101 -11.77 22.28 0.43
CA PHE A 101 -10.50 22.68 -0.18
C PHE A 101 -10.65 22.64 -1.70
N VAL A 102 -10.41 23.76 -2.36
CA VAL A 102 -10.41 23.83 -3.82
C VAL A 102 -8.99 24.12 -4.31
N TYR A 103 -8.52 23.32 -5.26
CA TYR A 103 -7.21 23.41 -5.88
C TYR A 103 -7.39 23.82 -7.35
N PRO A 104 -7.32 25.11 -7.71
CA PRO A 104 -7.36 25.54 -9.09
C PRO A 104 -6.19 24.96 -9.88
N LEU A 105 -6.47 24.19 -10.94
CA LEU A 105 -5.44 23.60 -11.79
C LEU A 105 -5.09 24.59 -12.91
N GLU A 106 -3.92 25.22 -12.83
CA GLU A 106 -3.55 26.35 -13.67
C GLU A 106 -3.05 25.94 -15.07
N ASP A 107 -2.56 24.70 -15.21
CA ASP A 107 -1.94 24.22 -16.44
C ASP A 107 -2.22 22.73 -16.71
N LYS A 108 -1.82 22.28 -17.91
CA LYS A 108 -2.03 20.90 -18.35
C LYS A 108 -1.26 19.88 -17.51
N GLU A 109 -0.04 20.20 -17.07
CA GLU A 109 0.79 19.28 -16.28
C GLU A 109 0.11 18.98 -14.95
N ARG A 110 -0.41 19.98 -14.27
CA ARG A 110 -1.16 19.83 -13.01
C ARG A 110 -2.46 19.08 -13.20
N LEU A 111 -3.15 19.31 -14.31
CA LEU A 111 -4.35 18.55 -14.65
C LEU A 111 -4.02 17.07 -14.87
N ASP A 112 -2.91 16.75 -15.54
CA ASP A 112 -2.50 15.37 -15.79
C ASP A 112 -2.10 14.68 -14.48
N TYR A 113 -1.40 15.35 -13.56
CA TYR A 113 -1.14 14.85 -12.20
C TYR A 113 -2.43 14.60 -11.40
N ALA A 114 -3.41 15.51 -11.49
CA ALA A 114 -4.68 15.33 -10.80
C ALA A 114 -5.47 14.12 -11.33
N LYS A 115 -5.45 13.88 -12.65
CA LYS A 115 -6.08 12.71 -13.27
C LYS A 115 -5.42 11.42 -12.82
N GLU A 116 -4.10 11.33 -12.86
CA GLU A 116 -3.34 10.17 -12.39
C GLU A 116 -3.60 9.90 -10.91
N GLY A 117 -3.63 10.96 -10.09
CA GLY A 117 -3.98 10.90 -8.68
C GLY A 117 -5.38 10.36 -8.44
N MET A 118 -6.38 10.81 -9.21
CA MET A 118 -7.74 10.31 -9.12
C MET A 118 -7.87 8.84 -9.52
N ASP A 119 -7.23 8.42 -10.61
CA ASP A 119 -7.23 7.02 -11.03
C ASP A 119 -6.56 6.11 -9.99
N THR A 120 -5.48 6.57 -9.39
CA THR A 120 -4.81 5.91 -8.28
C THR A 120 -5.73 5.82 -7.06
N ALA A 121 -6.41 6.91 -6.71
CA ALA A 121 -7.35 6.95 -5.59
C ALA A 121 -8.50 5.94 -5.77
N PHE A 122 -9.16 5.88 -6.92
CA PHE A 122 -10.20 4.88 -7.18
C PHE A 122 -9.73 3.44 -6.94
N ASN A 123 -8.48 3.13 -7.28
CA ASN A 123 -7.94 1.78 -7.11
C ASN A 123 -7.53 1.46 -5.66
N LEU A 124 -7.08 2.46 -4.90
CA LEU A 124 -6.54 2.28 -3.56
C LEU A 124 -7.57 2.48 -2.44
N MET A 125 -8.69 3.19 -2.71
CA MET A 125 -9.70 3.46 -1.67
C MET A 125 -10.21 2.22 -0.95
N PRO A 126 -10.49 1.08 -1.60
CA PRO A 126 -10.93 -0.10 -0.87
C PRO A 126 -9.94 -0.55 0.21
N TYR A 127 -8.64 -0.46 -0.07
CA TYR A 127 -7.59 -0.81 0.91
C TYR A 127 -7.46 0.24 2.01
N VAL A 128 -7.55 1.54 1.66
CA VAL A 128 -7.57 2.63 2.64
C VAL A 128 -8.74 2.47 3.60
N MET A 129 -9.94 2.20 3.08
CA MET A 129 -11.14 1.98 3.88
C MET A 129 -11.04 0.74 4.77
N ALA A 130 -10.44 -0.34 4.27
CA ALA A 130 -10.23 -1.57 5.05
C ALA A 130 -9.26 -1.35 6.23
N LEU A 131 -8.23 -0.52 6.04
CA LEU A 131 -7.16 -0.28 7.01
C LEU A 131 -7.44 0.89 7.98
N ASN A 132 -8.40 1.77 7.65
CA ASN A 132 -8.69 2.96 8.42
C ASN A 132 -10.13 2.97 8.92
N GLU A 133 -10.34 2.49 10.15
CA GLU A 133 -11.65 2.40 10.80
C GLU A 133 -12.28 3.77 11.14
N ARG A 134 -11.52 4.86 10.99
CA ARG A 134 -12.00 6.23 11.25
C ARG A 134 -12.71 6.86 10.06
N ILE A 135 -12.68 6.18 8.89
CA ILE A 135 -13.30 6.65 7.67
C ILE A 135 -14.51 5.77 7.36
N ASP A 136 -15.69 6.31 7.49
CA ASP A 136 -16.95 5.59 7.22
C ASP A 136 -17.31 5.62 5.74
N GLU A 137 -17.09 6.76 5.08
CA GLU A 137 -17.51 7.00 3.72
C GLU A 137 -16.50 7.88 2.95
N ILE A 138 -16.27 7.56 1.69
CA ILE A 138 -15.51 8.40 0.75
C ILE A 138 -16.26 8.42 -0.57
N HIS A 139 -16.60 9.62 -1.06
CA HIS A 139 -17.12 9.82 -2.41
C HIS A 139 -16.01 10.36 -3.32
N LEU A 140 -15.68 9.61 -4.37
CA LEU A 140 -14.76 10.03 -5.42
C LEU A 140 -15.56 10.28 -6.70
N GLU A 141 -15.46 11.50 -7.24
CA GLU A 141 -16.10 11.90 -8.47
C GLU A 141 -15.09 12.51 -9.45
N ASN A 142 -15.05 11.98 -10.66
CA ASN A 142 -14.25 12.50 -11.75
C ASN A 142 -15.19 12.87 -12.93
N THR A 143 -15.57 14.13 -13.01
CA THR A 143 -16.49 14.64 -14.03
C THR A 143 -15.89 14.62 -15.44
N ILE A 144 -14.56 14.53 -15.59
CA ILE A 144 -13.91 14.46 -16.91
C ILE A 144 -14.07 13.06 -17.51
N SER A 145 -13.97 12.01 -16.70
CA SER A 145 -14.14 10.62 -17.12
C SER A 145 -15.55 10.08 -16.87
N ASP A 146 -16.46 10.90 -16.35
CA ASP A 146 -17.82 10.52 -15.93
C ASP A 146 -17.83 9.30 -14.99
N LYS A 147 -16.89 9.28 -14.05
CA LYS A 147 -16.73 8.21 -13.08
C LYS A 147 -17.04 8.74 -11.68
N SER A 148 -17.98 8.10 -11.01
CA SER A 148 -18.37 8.43 -9.64
C SER A 148 -18.54 7.14 -8.85
N ILE A 149 -17.85 7.02 -7.71
CA ILE A 149 -17.94 5.87 -6.81
C ILE A 149 -18.03 6.38 -5.37
N LEU A 150 -19.06 5.91 -4.68
CA LEU A 150 -19.21 6.10 -3.24
C LEU A 150 -18.77 4.83 -2.54
N PHE A 151 -17.68 4.93 -1.77
CA PHE A 151 -17.13 3.84 -0.98
C PHE A 151 -17.66 3.93 0.44
N ARG A 152 -18.15 2.81 0.99
CA ARG A 152 -18.53 2.68 2.40
C ARG A 152 -17.89 1.44 3.02
N ARG A 153 -17.41 1.60 4.25
CA ARG A 153 -16.95 0.46 5.03
C ARG A 153 -18.18 -0.32 5.53
N GLY A 154 -18.30 -1.56 5.10
CA GLY A 154 -19.34 -2.48 5.56
C GLY A 154 -18.93 -3.23 6.83
N LYS A 155 -19.60 -4.34 7.09
CA LYS A 155 -19.35 -5.18 8.26
C LYS A 155 -18.00 -5.88 8.17
N GLU A 156 -17.29 -5.92 9.29
CA GLU A 156 -16.12 -6.76 9.50
C GLU A 156 -16.54 -8.07 10.17
N ASP A 157 -16.17 -9.19 9.58
CA ASP A 157 -16.39 -10.53 10.11
C ASP A 157 -15.06 -11.15 10.53
N CYS A 158 -15.00 -11.71 11.75
CA CYS A 158 -13.88 -12.51 12.19
C CYS A 158 -14.07 -13.96 11.70
N LEU A 159 -13.16 -14.46 10.87
CA LEU A 159 -13.20 -15.79 10.29
C LEU A 159 -12.49 -16.81 11.19
N ASP A 160 -11.38 -16.40 11.80
CA ASP A 160 -10.66 -17.21 12.78
C ASP A 160 -10.03 -16.32 13.88
N VAL A 161 -10.56 -16.44 15.09
CA VAL A 161 -10.11 -15.65 16.25
C VAL A 161 -8.68 -16.04 16.68
N ALA A 162 -8.27 -17.31 16.51
CA ALA A 162 -7.01 -17.80 17.03
C ALA A 162 -5.80 -17.14 16.34
N ILE A 163 -5.92 -16.86 15.05
CA ILE A 163 -4.89 -16.23 14.24
C ILE A 163 -5.24 -14.79 13.81
N GLY A 164 -6.39 -14.28 14.24
CA GLY A 164 -6.85 -12.94 13.85
C GLY A 164 -7.19 -12.82 12.38
N TYR A 165 -7.77 -13.87 11.77
CA TYR A 165 -8.19 -13.86 10.37
C TYR A 165 -9.56 -13.21 10.23
N HIS A 166 -9.65 -12.17 9.42
CA HIS A 166 -10.83 -11.34 9.25
C HIS A 166 -11.10 -11.06 7.77
N LYS A 167 -12.32 -10.62 7.50
CA LYS A 167 -12.67 -9.96 6.24
C LYS A 167 -13.54 -8.74 6.50
N VAL A 168 -13.47 -7.75 5.62
CA VAL A 168 -14.35 -6.58 5.62
C VAL A 168 -14.89 -6.38 4.20
N GLN A 169 -16.18 -6.07 4.12
CA GLN A 169 -16.83 -5.69 2.87
C GLN A 169 -16.63 -4.19 2.66
N ILE A 170 -16.20 -3.79 1.46
CA ILE A 170 -16.20 -2.41 1.00
C ILE A 170 -17.25 -2.28 -0.08
N ILE A 171 -18.35 -1.62 0.28
CA ILE A 171 -19.48 -1.34 -0.59
C ILE A 171 -19.07 -0.23 -1.56
N GLN A 172 -19.33 -0.41 -2.85
CA GLN A 172 -18.98 0.54 -3.90
C GLN A 172 -20.22 0.89 -4.73
N GLU A 173 -20.94 1.94 -4.35
CA GLU A 173 -22.05 2.44 -5.17
C GLU A 173 -21.47 3.10 -6.43
N GLY A 174 -21.78 2.56 -7.59
CA GLY A 174 -21.17 2.91 -8.88
C GLY A 174 -20.04 1.97 -9.32
N GLY A 175 -19.80 0.89 -8.58
CA GLY A 175 -18.81 -0.14 -8.87
C GLY A 175 -19.15 -1.47 -8.21
N ASP A 176 -18.25 -2.45 -8.34
CA ASP A 176 -18.42 -3.76 -7.71
C ASP A 176 -17.92 -3.76 -6.28
N ASP A 177 -18.71 -4.28 -5.35
CA ASP A 177 -18.30 -4.48 -3.95
C ASP A 177 -17.04 -5.33 -3.86
N LYS A 178 -16.19 -5.03 -2.87
CA LYS A 178 -14.98 -5.80 -2.61
C LYS A 178 -14.99 -6.39 -1.20
N GLU A 179 -14.56 -7.63 -1.10
CA GLU A 179 -14.17 -8.24 0.17
C GLU A 179 -12.66 -8.14 0.32
N ILE A 180 -12.20 -7.56 1.40
CA ILE A 180 -10.77 -7.46 1.75
C ILE A 180 -10.51 -8.42 2.91
N TYR A 181 -9.66 -9.41 2.67
CA TYR A 181 -9.23 -10.41 3.65
C TYR A 181 -7.94 -9.96 4.30
N PHE A 182 -7.83 -10.10 5.61
CA PHE A 182 -6.65 -9.64 6.33
C PHE A 182 -6.41 -10.40 7.64
N LEU A 183 -5.17 -10.35 8.09
CA LEU A 183 -4.76 -10.78 9.43
C LEU A 183 -4.62 -9.55 10.31
N ARG A 184 -5.18 -9.61 11.51
CA ARG A 184 -5.04 -8.57 12.52
C ARG A 184 -4.24 -9.12 13.70
N SER A 185 -3.11 -8.50 14.00
CA SER A 185 -2.29 -8.94 15.12
C SER A 185 -3.01 -8.74 16.45
N LYS A 186 -2.52 -9.44 17.49
CA LYS A 186 -3.01 -9.27 18.87
C LYS A 186 -2.91 -7.83 19.39
N TYR A 187 -2.03 -7.01 18.81
CA TYR A 187 -1.88 -5.59 19.13
C TYR A 187 -2.92 -4.71 18.41
N LYS A 188 -3.78 -5.29 17.57
CA LYS A 188 -4.86 -4.64 16.78
C LYS A 188 -4.41 -3.53 15.82
N LYS A 189 -3.13 -3.13 15.85
CA LYS A 189 -2.54 -2.05 15.04
C LYS A 189 -1.75 -2.55 13.83
N ASP A 190 -1.43 -3.84 13.81
CA ASP A 190 -0.71 -4.48 12.72
C ASP A 190 -1.70 -5.30 11.90
N ILE A 191 -1.83 -4.99 10.64
CA ILE A 191 -2.76 -5.64 9.72
C ILE A 191 -1.97 -6.07 8.48
N ILE A 192 -2.20 -7.31 8.03
CA ILE A 192 -1.67 -7.81 6.76
C ILE A 192 -2.85 -8.08 5.85
N ILE A 193 -2.99 -7.33 4.76
CA ILE A 193 -3.98 -7.65 3.73
C ILE A 193 -3.49 -8.85 2.95
N LEU A 194 -4.34 -9.86 2.89
CA LEU A 194 -4.13 -11.07 2.11
C LEU A 194 -4.59 -10.84 0.66
N PRO A 195 -3.87 -11.39 -0.32
CA PRO A 195 -4.23 -11.27 -1.73
C PRO A 195 -5.35 -12.25 -2.10
N LEU A 196 -6.50 -12.14 -1.47
CA LEU A 196 -7.63 -13.03 -1.64
C LEU A 196 -8.89 -12.29 -2.09
N LYS A 197 -9.75 -12.99 -2.81
CA LYS A 197 -11.13 -12.61 -3.08
C LYS A 197 -12.09 -13.72 -2.64
N THR A 198 -13.38 -13.47 -2.75
CA THR A 198 -14.46 -14.43 -2.43
C THR A 198 -14.18 -15.81 -3.04
N GLY A 199 -14.36 -16.87 -2.22
CA GLY A 199 -14.11 -18.25 -2.62
C GLY A 199 -12.67 -18.71 -2.51
N ASP A 200 -11.88 -18.06 -1.63
CA ASP A 200 -10.47 -18.38 -1.33
C ASP A 200 -9.57 -18.38 -2.58
N GLU A 201 -9.85 -17.50 -3.52
CA GLU A 201 -9.04 -17.35 -4.73
C GLU A 201 -7.96 -16.28 -4.51
N ALA A 202 -6.70 -16.66 -4.71
CA ALA A 202 -5.59 -15.70 -4.69
C ALA A 202 -5.64 -14.77 -5.90
N ILE A 203 -5.31 -13.50 -5.66
CA ILE A 203 -5.24 -12.43 -6.66
C ILE A 203 -3.88 -11.73 -6.63
N SER A 204 -3.54 -11.00 -7.67
CA SER A 204 -2.35 -10.15 -7.67
C SER A 204 -2.65 -8.79 -7.06
N LEU A 205 -1.80 -8.37 -6.11
CA LEU A 205 -1.74 -7.01 -5.55
C LEU A 205 -0.54 -6.22 -6.08
N GLU A 206 -0.01 -6.56 -7.26
CA GLU A 206 1.21 -5.96 -7.82
C GLU A 206 1.18 -4.42 -7.85
N LYS A 207 0.04 -3.85 -8.20
CA LYS A 207 -0.14 -2.38 -8.30
C LYS A 207 -0.43 -1.69 -6.98
N VAL A 208 -0.63 -2.45 -5.90
CA VAL A 208 -0.93 -1.90 -4.57
C VAL A 208 0.37 -1.65 -3.82
N PRO A 209 0.58 -0.46 -3.24
CA PRO A 209 1.70 -0.22 -2.32
C PRO A 209 1.75 -1.28 -1.23
N LYS A 210 2.96 -1.71 -0.86
CA LYS A 210 3.14 -2.83 0.07
C LYS A 210 3.13 -2.42 1.53
N PHE A 211 3.37 -1.14 1.81
CA PHE A 211 3.32 -0.60 3.15
C PHE A 211 2.31 0.54 3.27
N PHE A 212 1.57 0.52 4.37
CA PHE A 212 0.61 1.54 4.76
C PHE A 212 0.85 2.00 6.20
N ILE A 213 0.63 3.29 6.44
CA ILE A 213 0.50 3.88 7.77
C ILE A 213 -0.76 4.75 7.70
N HIS A 214 -1.95 4.16 7.93
CA HIS A 214 -3.29 4.66 7.60
C HIS A 214 -3.52 4.89 6.09
N PHE A 215 -2.55 5.49 5.40
CA PHE A 215 -2.54 5.74 3.95
C PHE A 215 -1.37 5.02 3.30
N PRO A 216 -1.46 4.76 1.99
CA PRO A 216 -0.40 4.06 1.27
C PRO A 216 0.91 4.85 1.27
N LEU A 217 2.03 4.15 1.44
CA LEU A 217 3.35 4.68 1.15
C LEU A 217 3.64 4.45 -0.34
N LEU A 218 3.32 5.46 -1.16
CA LEU A 218 3.48 5.40 -2.61
C LEU A 218 4.97 5.26 -2.95
N GLY A 219 5.32 4.25 -3.78
CA GLY A 219 6.72 3.89 -4.07
C GLY A 219 7.10 2.52 -3.52
N THR A 220 6.29 1.93 -2.62
CA THR A 220 6.56 0.60 -2.07
C THR A 220 6.03 -0.55 -2.92
N GLN A 221 5.48 -0.29 -4.10
CA GLN A 221 5.02 -1.32 -5.05
C GLN A 221 6.15 -2.25 -5.49
N SER A 222 7.37 -1.72 -5.61
CA SER A 222 8.57 -2.49 -5.97
C SER A 222 9.02 -3.49 -4.89
N PHE A 223 8.44 -3.42 -3.69
CA PHE A 223 8.61 -4.42 -2.66
C PHE A 223 7.72 -5.63 -2.98
N GLY A 224 8.15 -6.44 -3.93
CA GLY A 224 7.34 -7.40 -4.69
C GLY A 224 6.89 -8.64 -3.91
N LEU A 225 6.36 -8.48 -2.70
CA LEU A 225 5.56 -9.47 -2.02
C LEU A 225 4.08 -9.26 -2.39
N ASN A 226 3.34 -10.34 -2.58
CA ASN A 226 1.92 -10.22 -2.90
C ASN A 226 1.04 -10.01 -1.66
N TYR A 227 1.52 -9.22 -0.68
CA TYR A 227 0.83 -8.88 0.56
C TYR A 227 0.95 -7.39 0.83
N VAL A 228 0.03 -6.82 1.63
CA VAL A 228 0.12 -5.43 2.07
C VAL A 228 0.26 -5.41 3.59
N PHE A 229 1.25 -4.68 4.08
CA PHE A 229 1.58 -4.56 5.50
C PHE A 229 1.18 -3.17 5.99
N HIS A 230 0.33 -3.12 7.00
CA HIS A 230 -0.07 -1.90 7.67
C HIS A 230 0.28 -1.94 9.14
N SER A 231 0.91 -0.89 9.63
CA SER A 231 1.09 -0.67 11.07
C SER A 231 1.20 0.82 11.38
N GLU A 232 0.47 1.28 12.39
CA GLU A 232 0.65 2.63 12.95
C GLU A 232 2.01 2.79 13.65
N ARG A 233 2.70 1.69 13.93
CA ARG A 233 4.01 1.67 14.59
C ARG A 233 5.18 1.90 13.64
N PHE A 234 4.97 1.80 12.33
CA PHE A 234 6.04 2.05 11.36
C PHE A 234 6.46 3.52 11.38
N TYR A 235 7.76 3.73 11.34
CA TYR A 235 8.37 5.03 11.06
C TYR A 235 8.57 5.17 9.55
N PRO A 236 7.86 6.11 8.90
CA PRO A 236 8.04 6.35 7.47
C PRO A 236 9.32 7.14 7.18
N GLU A 237 9.83 6.99 5.95
CA GLU A 237 10.76 7.93 5.36
C GLU A 237 10.08 9.27 5.06
N GLU A 238 10.84 10.33 5.02
CA GLU A 238 10.41 11.60 4.44
C GLU A 238 10.79 11.58 2.94
N PRO A 239 9.84 11.66 2.01
CA PRO A 239 8.48 12.21 2.02
C PRO A 239 7.33 11.18 2.15
N ARG A 240 7.44 10.13 2.92
CA ARG A 240 6.43 9.07 3.13
C ARG A 240 6.20 8.17 1.91
N ASN A 241 7.26 7.87 1.20
CA ASN A 241 7.24 6.93 0.07
C ASN A 241 7.77 5.53 0.41
N ALA A 242 8.28 5.35 1.63
CA ALA A 242 8.80 4.09 2.16
C ALA A 242 8.75 4.09 3.71
N ILE A 243 9.03 2.95 4.33
CA ILE A 243 9.40 2.87 5.75
C ILE A 243 10.91 3.04 5.89
N VAL A 244 11.36 3.57 7.03
CA VAL A 244 12.80 3.67 7.34
C VAL A 244 13.37 2.25 7.41
N LEU A 245 14.35 1.96 6.54
CA LEU A 245 15.10 0.69 6.46
C LEU A 245 16.56 0.93 6.85
N PRO A 246 17.38 -0.13 7.05
CA PRO A 246 18.77 0.02 7.40
C PRO A 246 19.52 0.96 6.46
N GLU A 247 20.26 1.89 7.04
CA GLU A 247 21.14 2.84 6.35
C GLU A 247 22.25 3.28 7.30
N ASP A 248 23.34 3.84 6.78
CA ASP A 248 24.52 4.25 7.55
C ASP A 248 24.27 5.46 8.49
N ASN A 249 23.03 5.95 8.58
CA ASN A 249 22.68 7.07 9.43
C ASN A 249 22.33 6.61 10.85
N ILE A 250 23.22 6.93 11.80
CA ILE A 250 23.07 6.58 13.23
C ILE A 250 21.78 7.16 13.86
N GLU A 251 21.36 8.35 13.41
CA GLU A 251 20.14 8.99 13.94
C GLU A 251 18.86 8.22 13.62
N LYS A 252 18.86 7.52 12.50
CA LYS A 252 17.72 6.68 12.09
C LYS A 252 17.78 5.25 12.65
N ARG A 253 18.87 4.85 13.31
CA ARG A 253 19.09 3.48 13.77
C ARG A 253 17.94 2.93 14.61
N ASN A 254 17.46 3.67 15.58
CA ASN A 254 16.34 3.23 16.43
C ASN A 254 15.05 3.03 15.60
N LYS A 255 14.82 3.88 14.59
CA LYS A 255 13.64 3.82 13.74
C LYS A 255 13.65 2.58 12.85
N TYR A 256 14.76 2.31 12.16
CA TYR A 256 14.82 1.13 11.31
C TYR A 256 14.84 -0.18 12.10
N THR A 257 15.55 -0.22 13.24
CA THR A 257 15.53 -1.41 14.11
C THR A 257 14.10 -1.73 14.56
N HIS A 258 13.35 -0.71 14.95
CA HIS A 258 11.94 -0.87 15.32
C HIS A 258 11.10 -1.35 14.13
N ASN A 259 11.25 -0.75 12.95
CA ASN A 259 10.52 -1.15 11.75
C ASN A 259 10.77 -2.61 11.36
N ILE A 260 12.04 -3.05 11.43
CA ILE A 260 12.41 -4.44 11.16
C ILE A 260 11.71 -5.39 12.14
N GLU A 261 11.68 -5.05 13.43
CA GLU A 261 11.03 -5.89 14.45
C GLU A 261 9.51 -5.96 14.25
N VAL A 262 8.85 -4.83 13.96
CA VAL A 262 7.43 -4.79 13.60
C VAL A 262 7.16 -5.67 12.38
N PHE A 263 7.92 -5.49 11.31
CA PHE A 263 7.77 -6.25 10.08
C PHE A 263 8.04 -7.75 10.27
N LYS A 264 9.04 -8.11 11.09
CA LYS A 264 9.31 -9.52 11.46
C LYS A 264 8.11 -10.14 12.18
N THR A 265 7.55 -9.45 13.17
CA THR A 265 6.38 -9.94 13.91
C THR A 265 5.17 -10.14 12.97
N MET A 266 5.00 -9.26 11.99
CA MET A 266 3.94 -9.40 11.00
C MET A 266 4.17 -10.63 10.11
N ARG A 267 5.40 -10.87 9.63
CA ARG A 267 5.73 -12.05 8.82
C ARG A 267 5.47 -13.35 9.57
N GLU A 268 5.80 -13.44 10.87
CA GLU A 268 5.48 -14.62 11.67
C GLU A 268 3.96 -14.91 11.74
N SER A 269 3.14 -13.85 11.84
CA SER A 269 1.68 -14.02 11.76
C SER A 269 1.22 -14.50 10.40
N LEU A 270 1.85 -14.01 9.32
CA LEU A 270 1.59 -14.47 7.96
C LEU A 270 1.96 -15.95 7.78
N TYR A 271 3.13 -16.38 8.27
CA TYR A 271 3.56 -17.77 8.19
C TYR A 271 2.60 -18.69 8.93
N THR A 272 2.14 -18.32 10.12
CA THR A 272 1.13 -19.07 10.86
C THR A 272 -0.17 -19.21 10.06
N TYR A 273 -0.61 -18.16 9.37
CA TYR A 273 -1.78 -18.24 8.50
C TYR A 273 -1.54 -19.19 7.33
N LEU A 274 -0.40 -19.09 6.65
CA LEU A 274 -0.08 -19.92 5.50
C LEU A 274 0.05 -21.40 5.87
N GLU A 275 0.60 -21.71 7.04
CA GLU A 275 0.67 -23.09 7.57
C GLU A 275 -0.74 -23.70 7.73
N ASN A 276 -1.73 -22.90 8.12
CA ASN A 276 -3.08 -23.41 8.39
C ASN A 276 -4.00 -23.40 7.16
N TYR A 277 -3.80 -22.49 6.21
CA TYR A 277 -4.80 -22.19 5.17
C TYR A 277 -4.30 -22.33 3.73
N SER A 278 -2.98 -22.44 3.46
CA SER A 278 -2.47 -22.44 2.09
C SER A 278 -3.02 -23.59 1.23
N ASP A 279 -3.38 -24.73 1.84
CA ASP A 279 -3.99 -25.86 1.14
C ASP A 279 -5.38 -25.54 0.58
N SER A 280 -6.15 -24.67 1.24
CA SER A 280 -7.50 -24.30 0.82
C SER A 280 -7.51 -23.23 -0.28
N ILE A 281 -6.43 -22.43 -0.42
CA ILE A 281 -6.38 -21.26 -1.30
C ILE A 281 -6.23 -21.68 -2.76
N LYS A 282 -7.19 -21.32 -3.60
CA LYS A 282 -7.06 -21.49 -5.06
C LYS A 282 -6.01 -20.54 -5.62
N TYR A 283 -5.31 -20.99 -6.68
CA TYR A 283 -4.24 -20.21 -7.31
C TYR A 283 -3.12 -19.80 -6.34
N SER A 284 -2.81 -20.69 -5.36
CA SER A 284 -1.84 -20.44 -4.28
C SER A 284 -0.43 -20.07 -4.79
N HIS A 285 -0.08 -20.39 -6.05
CA HIS A 285 1.15 -19.94 -6.69
C HIS A 285 1.28 -18.40 -6.75
N LEU A 286 0.15 -17.65 -6.73
CA LEU A 286 0.17 -16.17 -6.66
C LEU A 286 0.63 -15.63 -5.30
N LEU A 287 0.72 -16.48 -4.27
CA LEU A 287 1.22 -16.12 -2.95
C LEU A 287 2.76 -16.17 -2.86
N ALA A 288 3.40 -16.87 -3.79
CA ALA A 288 4.82 -17.20 -3.75
C ALA A 288 5.82 -16.16 -4.31
N PRO A 289 5.44 -15.16 -5.15
CA PRO A 289 6.41 -14.22 -5.71
C PRO A 289 7.18 -13.46 -4.62
N ILE A 290 8.51 -13.36 -4.81
CA ILE A 290 9.43 -12.61 -3.95
C ILE A 290 10.32 -11.77 -4.88
N VAL A 291 9.95 -10.51 -5.08
CA VAL A 291 10.72 -9.56 -5.88
C VAL A 291 11.12 -8.40 -4.99
N LEU A 292 12.28 -8.49 -4.37
CA LEU A 292 12.80 -7.43 -3.52
C LEU A 292 13.67 -6.48 -4.34
N PRO A 293 13.78 -5.21 -3.93
CA PRO A 293 14.67 -4.26 -4.58
C PRO A 293 16.11 -4.79 -4.62
N CYS A 294 16.73 -4.77 -5.79
CA CYS A 294 18.15 -5.02 -5.93
C CYS A 294 18.91 -3.72 -5.69
N ILE A 295 19.92 -3.75 -4.85
CA ILE A 295 20.80 -2.61 -4.55
C ILE A 295 22.20 -3.03 -4.97
N ASP A 296 22.80 -2.28 -5.90
CA ASP A 296 24.14 -2.56 -6.44
C ASP A 296 25.25 -2.24 -5.43
N GLU A 297 24.95 -1.45 -4.41
CA GLU A 297 25.89 -1.08 -3.35
C GLU A 297 25.92 -2.16 -2.26
N ASP A 298 27.09 -2.45 -1.71
CA ASP A 298 27.25 -3.32 -0.55
C ASP A 298 27.12 -2.51 0.74
N ASN A 299 25.87 -2.34 1.19
CA ASN A 299 25.52 -1.58 2.38
C ASN A 299 24.49 -2.35 3.24
N ASP A 300 24.20 -1.81 4.43
CA ASP A 300 23.26 -2.42 5.40
C ASP A 300 21.88 -2.68 4.79
N LYS A 301 21.41 -1.82 3.90
CA LYS A 301 20.11 -1.98 3.23
C LYS A 301 20.13 -3.12 2.22
N ALA A 302 21.20 -3.27 1.47
CA ALA A 302 21.38 -4.41 0.57
C ALA A 302 21.47 -5.72 1.34
N GLN A 303 22.20 -5.74 2.47
CA GLN A 303 22.26 -6.91 3.34
C GLN A 303 20.89 -7.27 3.90
N PHE A 304 20.12 -6.28 4.37
CA PHE A 304 18.76 -6.50 4.84
C PHE A 304 17.87 -7.18 3.77
N TYR A 305 17.95 -6.75 2.50
CA TYR A 305 17.17 -7.38 1.44
C TYR A 305 17.65 -8.80 1.09
N ARG A 306 18.96 -9.07 1.17
CA ARG A 306 19.51 -10.41 0.99
C ARG A 306 18.99 -11.37 2.08
N ASP A 307 19.13 -10.97 3.35
CA ASP A 307 18.70 -11.78 4.50
C ASP A 307 17.18 -12.00 4.48
N LEU A 308 16.41 -10.97 4.15
CA LEU A 308 14.96 -11.06 4.02
C LEU A 308 14.55 -12.02 2.88
N LYS A 309 15.23 -11.95 1.74
CA LYS A 309 14.98 -12.84 0.61
C LYS A 309 15.25 -14.28 0.98
N GLU A 310 16.38 -14.56 1.63
CA GLU A 310 16.77 -15.89 2.08
C GLU A 310 15.73 -16.47 3.07
N GLU A 311 15.33 -15.71 4.09
CA GLU A 311 14.27 -16.09 5.03
C GLU A 311 12.96 -16.41 4.32
N LEU A 312 12.51 -15.53 3.42
CA LEU A 312 11.24 -15.70 2.71
C LEU A 312 11.26 -16.94 1.81
N VAL A 313 12.35 -17.16 1.07
CA VAL A 313 12.51 -18.34 0.21
C VAL A 313 12.50 -19.61 1.05
N GLU A 314 13.27 -19.66 2.15
CA GLU A 314 13.29 -20.82 3.05
C GLU A 314 11.88 -21.16 3.57
N ARG A 315 11.11 -20.15 3.95
CA ARG A 315 9.74 -20.36 4.44
C ARG A 315 8.76 -20.72 3.33
N PHE A 316 8.76 -19.98 2.21
CA PHE A 316 7.78 -20.14 1.14
C PHE A 316 7.91 -21.47 0.39
N GLN A 317 9.12 -22.01 0.27
CA GLN A 317 9.32 -23.32 -0.34
C GLN A 317 8.71 -24.48 0.46
N SER A 318 8.37 -24.28 1.74
CA SER A 318 7.75 -25.30 2.59
C SER A 318 6.21 -25.29 2.49
N PHE A 319 5.60 -24.22 1.97
CA PHE A 319 4.14 -24.14 1.83
C PHE A 319 3.65 -24.82 0.55
N PRO A 320 2.43 -25.41 0.53
CA PRO A 320 1.87 -26.09 -0.63
C PRO A 320 1.33 -25.11 -1.68
N PHE A 321 2.22 -24.32 -2.26
CA PHE A 321 1.88 -23.32 -3.27
C PHE A 321 1.87 -23.85 -4.70
N VAL A 322 2.44 -25.03 -4.95
CA VAL A 322 2.52 -25.62 -6.28
C VAL A 322 1.28 -26.44 -6.56
N VAL A 323 0.46 -25.99 -7.49
CA VAL A 323 -0.72 -26.73 -7.96
C VAL A 323 -0.32 -27.63 -9.12
N LEU A 324 -0.42 -28.94 -8.93
CA LEU A 324 -0.12 -29.93 -9.96
C LEU A 324 -1.24 -30.07 -10.98
N HIS A 325 -0.98 -30.82 -12.03
CA HIS A 325 -1.95 -31.06 -13.12
C HIS A 325 -3.26 -31.73 -12.62
N ASP A 326 -3.18 -32.57 -11.61
CA ASP A 326 -4.34 -33.24 -10.99
C ASP A 326 -5.06 -32.39 -9.93
N SER A 327 -4.70 -31.10 -9.83
CA SER A 327 -5.19 -30.15 -8.85
C SER A 327 -4.73 -30.41 -7.40
N SER A 328 -3.90 -31.41 -7.16
CA SER A 328 -3.24 -31.58 -5.85
C SER A 328 -2.24 -30.44 -5.63
N LYS A 329 -1.97 -30.15 -4.36
CA LYS A 329 -1.02 -29.12 -3.96
C LYS A 329 0.16 -29.73 -3.25
N VAL A 330 1.33 -29.22 -3.55
CA VAL A 330 2.58 -29.70 -2.98
C VAL A 330 3.49 -28.51 -2.66
N SER A 331 4.40 -28.71 -1.72
CA SER A 331 5.48 -27.76 -1.46
C SER A 331 6.72 -28.10 -2.27
N VAL A 332 7.54 -27.09 -2.53
CA VAL A 332 8.78 -27.28 -3.29
C VAL A 332 9.76 -28.22 -2.57
N THR A 333 9.83 -28.14 -1.25
CA THR A 333 10.80 -28.92 -0.44
C THR A 333 10.30 -30.27 0.03
N ASN A 334 8.99 -30.44 0.27
CA ASN A 334 8.46 -31.65 0.89
C ASN A 334 8.11 -32.75 -0.12
N ASP A 335 7.98 -32.40 -1.40
CA ASP A 335 7.79 -33.37 -2.47
C ASP A 335 9.02 -33.44 -3.38
N LYS A 336 9.88 -34.43 -3.14
CA LYS A 336 11.10 -34.65 -3.94
C LYS A 336 10.83 -34.95 -5.41
N ASN A 337 9.58 -35.20 -5.78
CA ASN A 337 9.18 -35.51 -7.15
C ASN A 337 8.73 -34.27 -7.93
N VAL A 338 8.50 -33.12 -7.28
CA VAL A 338 8.17 -31.88 -7.97
C VAL A 338 9.33 -31.47 -8.87
N ARG A 339 8.99 -31.17 -10.13
CA ARG A 339 9.96 -30.70 -11.13
C ARG A 339 9.40 -29.50 -11.89
N PHE A 340 10.28 -28.64 -12.32
CA PHE A 340 9.95 -27.48 -13.13
C PHE A 340 10.84 -27.47 -14.38
N LEU A 341 10.36 -26.86 -15.45
CA LEU A 341 11.21 -26.57 -16.59
C LEU A 341 12.16 -25.42 -16.24
N ALA A 342 13.42 -25.56 -16.58
CA ALA A 342 14.40 -24.51 -16.36
C ALA A 342 13.95 -23.20 -17.09
N PRO A 343 14.16 -22.02 -16.50
CA PRO A 343 13.75 -20.74 -17.09
C PRO A 343 14.27 -20.53 -18.52
N GLU A 344 15.49 -21.01 -18.80
CA GLU A 344 16.12 -20.96 -20.13
C GLU A 344 15.34 -21.78 -21.14
N ILE A 345 14.88 -22.97 -20.76
CA ILE A 345 14.06 -23.86 -21.60
C ILE A 345 12.71 -23.20 -21.86
N VAL A 346 12.08 -22.64 -20.82
CA VAL A 346 10.81 -21.93 -20.99
C VAL A 346 10.97 -20.75 -21.93
N ARG A 347 12.04 -19.95 -21.77
CA ARG A 347 12.33 -18.82 -22.69
C ARG A 347 12.55 -19.28 -24.13
N PHE A 348 13.29 -20.38 -24.32
CA PHE A 348 13.51 -20.96 -25.65
C PHE A 348 12.20 -21.43 -26.28
N LEU A 349 11.36 -22.14 -25.55
CA LEU A 349 10.06 -22.64 -26.02
C LEU A 349 9.03 -21.53 -26.27
N LYS A 350 9.06 -20.43 -25.48
CA LYS A 350 8.22 -19.25 -25.70
C LYS A 350 8.58 -18.48 -26.98
N ASN A 351 9.83 -18.54 -27.42
CA ASN A 351 10.29 -17.89 -28.65
C ASN A 351 9.94 -18.65 -29.91
N ASP A 352 9.37 -19.84 -29.81
CA ASP A 352 8.82 -20.56 -30.93
C ASP A 352 7.64 -19.79 -31.54
N SER A 353 7.66 -19.62 -32.87
CA SER A 353 6.74 -18.76 -33.64
C SER A 353 5.26 -19.13 -33.52
N LYS A 354 4.94 -20.31 -32.97
CA LYS A 354 3.56 -20.80 -32.80
C LYS A 354 3.21 -21.20 -31.37
N GLY A 355 4.17 -21.25 -30.44
CA GLY A 355 3.95 -21.72 -29.08
C GLY A 355 3.53 -23.20 -28.97
N GLU A 356 3.60 -23.97 -30.08
CA GLU A 356 3.13 -25.36 -30.11
C GLU A 356 4.03 -26.29 -29.30
N TYR A 357 5.34 -26.04 -29.28
CA TYR A 357 6.30 -26.91 -28.57
C TYR A 357 6.13 -26.86 -27.07
N ILE A 358 5.84 -25.70 -26.50
CA ILE A 358 5.62 -25.58 -25.06
C ILE A 358 4.37 -26.35 -24.62
N ASP A 359 3.32 -26.38 -25.44
CA ASP A 359 2.13 -27.17 -25.20
C ASP A 359 2.41 -28.67 -25.23
N VAL A 360 3.19 -29.12 -26.22
CA VAL A 360 3.58 -30.52 -26.33
C VAL A 360 4.41 -30.97 -25.14
N VAL A 361 5.37 -30.14 -24.72
CA VAL A 361 6.24 -30.45 -23.55
C VAL A 361 5.41 -30.56 -22.29
N TYR A 362 4.59 -29.56 -21.95
CA TYR A 362 3.76 -29.62 -20.75
C TYR A 362 2.71 -30.75 -20.78
N ASN A 363 2.05 -30.96 -21.91
CA ASN A 363 1.05 -32.03 -22.07
C ASN A 363 1.66 -33.44 -21.97
N THR A 364 2.93 -33.60 -22.33
CA THR A 364 3.61 -34.87 -22.27
C THR A 364 4.25 -35.09 -20.91
N ALA A 365 5.00 -34.13 -20.41
CA ALA A 365 5.75 -34.22 -19.17
C ALA A 365 4.85 -34.23 -17.93
N SER A 366 3.76 -33.50 -17.92
CA SER A 366 2.81 -33.46 -16.79
C SER A 366 2.13 -34.81 -16.51
N LYS A 367 2.08 -35.71 -17.52
CA LYS A 367 1.52 -37.04 -17.35
C LYS A 367 2.49 -38.06 -16.73
N VAL A 368 3.77 -37.77 -16.75
CA VAL A 368 4.84 -38.72 -16.37
C VAL A 368 5.55 -38.28 -15.10
N SER A 369 5.50 -37.03 -14.75
CA SER A 369 6.18 -36.43 -13.60
C SER A 369 5.26 -35.46 -12.87
N HIS A 370 5.56 -35.16 -11.63
CA HIS A 370 4.86 -34.18 -10.80
C HIS A 370 5.17 -32.75 -11.27
N LEU A 371 4.88 -32.48 -12.54
CA LEU A 371 4.95 -31.14 -13.12
C LEU A 371 3.61 -30.41 -12.92
N PRO A 372 3.65 -29.11 -12.61
CA PRO A 372 2.43 -28.29 -12.67
C PRO A 372 1.86 -28.25 -14.08
N GLY A 373 0.57 -27.93 -14.22
CA GLY A 373 -0.03 -27.64 -15.51
C GLY A 373 0.68 -26.46 -16.20
N LYS A 374 0.53 -26.31 -17.53
CA LYS A 374 1.26 -25.31 -18.33
C LYS A 374 1.21 -23.90 -17.72
N GLU A 375 0.02 -23.38 -17.40
CA GLU A 375 -0.13 -22.02 -16.88
C GLU A 375 0.61 -21.83 -15.58
N VAL A 376 0.40 -22.73 -14.62
CA VAL A 376 1.06 -22.72 -13.30
C VAL A 376 2.57 -22.93 -13.44
N GLY A 377 3.00 -23.85 -14.32
CA GLY A 377 4.41 -24.13 -14.56
C GLY A 377 5.18 -22.96 -15.15
N LEU A 378 4.55 -22.17 -16.05
CA LEU A 378 5.14 -20.95 -16.58
C LEU A 378 5.37 -19.89 -15.50
N ILE A 379 4.39 -19.72 -14.61
CA ILE A 379 4.49 -18.79 -13.48
C ILE A 379 5.58 -19.26 -12.51
N TRP A 380 5.63 -20.56 -12.20
CA TRP A 380 6.66 -21.10 -11.32
C TRP A 380 8.08 -20.97 -11.89
N SER A 381 8.26 -21.08 -13.18
CA SER A 381 9.55 -20.80 -13.81
C SER A 381 10.05 -19.37 -13.50
N GLU A 382 9.17 -18.41 -13.53
CA GLU A 382 9.48 -17.00 -13.18
C GLU A 382 9.70 -16.82 -11.66
N ILE A 383 8.88 -17.47 -10.81
CA ILE A 383 9.03 -17.42 -9.34
C ILE A 383 10.39 -18.00 -8.93
N ILE A 384 10.79 -19.15 -9.48
CA ILE A 384 12.06 -19.79 -9.11
C ILE A 384 13.25 -18.95 -9.58
N GLU A 385 13.16 -18.31 -10.74
CA GLU A 385 14.18 -17.35 -11.18
C GLU A 385 14.33 -16.18 -10.19
N GLN A 386 13.19 -15.68 -9.67
CA GLN A 386 13.18 -14.65 -8.62
C GLN A 386 13.79 -15.14 -7.30
N TRP A 387 13.54 -16.39 -6.93
CA TRP A 387 14.06 -16.98 -5.69
C TRP A 387 15.58 -17.18 -5.75
N GLY A 388 16.13 -17.55 -6.94
CA GLY A 388 17.56 -17.68 -7.17
C GLY A 388 18.11 -19.10 -6.96
N ASP A 389 19.43 -19.22 -6.83
CA ASP A 389 20.21 -20.46 -6.93
C ASP A 389 19.90 -21.66 -6.00
N PRO A 390 19.29 -21.52 -4.80
CA PRO A 390 19.16 -22.65 -3.85
C PRO A 390 18.32 -23.82 -4.35
N ILE A 391 17.66 -23.73 -5.50
CA ILE A 391 16.63 -24.66 -5.94
C ILE A 391 16.97 -25.35 -7.28
N LYS A 392 18.22 -25.31 -7.72
CA LYS A 392 18.64 -25.85 -9.03
C LYS A 392 18.32 -27.33 -9.23
N ASP A 393 18.34 -28.13 -8.17
CA ASP A 393 18.13 -29.59 -8.26
C ASP A 393 16.72 -30.03 -8.66
N ILE A 394 15.76 -29.09 -8.74
CA ILE A 394 14.37 -29.39 -9.12
C ILE A 394 14.07 -29.09 -10.59
N PHE A 395 15.04 -28.59 -11.34
CA PHE A 395 14.84 -28.30 -12.75
C PHE A 395 15.05 -29.51 -13.65
N ILE A 396 14.20 -29.65 -14.66
CA ILE A 396 14.41 -30.56 -15.79
C ILE A 396 15.22 -29.83 -16.86
N GLY A 397 16.30 -30.44 -17.31
CA GLY A 397 17.09 -30.00 -18.46
C GLY A 397 18.28 -29.09 -18.11
N MET A 398 18.76 -29.16 -16.88
CA MET A 398 20.01 -28.50 -16.46
C MET A 398 21.23 -29.45 -16.38
N ASP A 399 21.11 -30.70 -16.85
CA ASP A 399 22.24 -31.70 -16.92
C ASP A 399 23.03 -31.53 -18.22
#